data_74b2382cc449d286fb6e7eacdae68542
#
_entry.id   74b2382cc449d286fb6e7eacdae68542
#
_cell.length_a   1.000
_cell.length_b   1.000
_cell.length_c   1.000
_cell.angle_alpha   90.00
_cell.angle_beta   90.00
_cell.angle_gamma   90.00
#
_symmetry.space_group_name_H-M   'P 1'
#
loop_
_entity.id
_entity.type
_entity.pdbx_description
1 polymer ?
#
loop_
_entity_poly.entity_id
_entity_poly.type
_entity_poly.pdbx_seq_one_letter_code
_entity_poly.pdbx_strand_id
1 'polypeptide(L)'
;MTNDFEKLENLIVSCKKCPRLVRFRNKIAKDKRKQYINEKYWGKPITGFGDPKARILFVGLAPAAHGGNRTGRVFTGDRSSDFLYKCLYKAKLSNQPNSDHRNDGLKLRDIFITTALKCVPPGDKPTKKELNTCFKYFNKEIEYLENL
;
A
#
# COMPACT_ATOMS: atom_id res chain seq x y z
N MET A 1 -17.64 -16.33 5.29
CA MET A 1 -16.46 -16.33 6.19
C MET A 1 -15.58 -15.13 5.85
N THR A 2 -15.27 -14.32 6.85
CA THR A 2 -14.25 -13.26 6.70
C THR A 2 -12.93 -13.95 6.46
N ASN A 3 -12.32 -13.67 5.33
CA ASN A 3 -11.02 -14.16 4.95
C ASN A 3 -9.97 -13.61 5.95
N ASP A 4 -8.94 -14.37 6.27
CA ASP A 4 -7.86 -13.94 7.16
C ASP A 4 -7.15 -12.68 6.63
N PHE A 5 -7.03 -12.53 5.32
CA PHE A 5 -6.55 -11.29 4.70
C PHE A 5 -7.45 -10.10 5.05
N GLU A 6 -8.77 -10.24 4.97
CA GLU A 6 -9.71 -9.16 5.29
C GLU A 6 -9.59 -8.71 6.76
N LYS A 7 -9.44 -9.67 7.67
CA LYS A 7 -9.20 -9.37 9.10
C LYS A 7 -7.88 -8.61 9.28
N LEU A 8 -6.83 -9.06 8.60
CA LEU A 8 -5.53 -8.41 8.66
C LEU A 8 -5.57 -6.99 8.08
N GLU A 9 -6.25 -6.79 6.95
CA GLU A 9 -6.45 -5.47 6.34
C GLU A 9 -7.12 -4.51 7.32
N ASN A 10 -8.17 -4.94 7.99
CA ASN A 10 -8.86 -4.13 9.00
C ASN A 10 -7.95 -3.75 10.16
N LEU A 11 -7.11 -4.68 10.63
CA LEU A 11 -6.11 -4.41 11.68
C LEU A 11 -5.07 -3.38 11.22
N ILE A 12 -4.57 -3.50 10.00
CA ILE A 12 -3.60 -2.57 9.42
C ILE A 12 -4.21 -1.17 9.31
N VAL A 13 -5.37 -1.06 8.68
CA VAL A 13 -6.03 0.23 8.42
C VAL A 13 -6.34 0.99 9.71
N SER A 14 -6.66 0.28 10.79
CA SER A 14 -6.97 0.89 12.09
C SER A 14 -5.74 1.13 12.98
N CYS A 15 -4.54 0.80 12.53
CA CYS A 15 -3.33 0.89 13.35
C CYS A 15 -2.93 2.35 13.62
N LYS A 16 -2.59 2.65 14.90
CA LYS A 16 -2.15 3.97 15.37
C LYS A 16 -0.91 3.87 16.28
N LYS A 17 -0.08 2.84 16.09
CA LYS A 17 1.02 2.52 17.03
C LYS A 17 2.24 3.44 16.92
N CYS A 18 2.41 4.16 15.80
CA CYS A 18 3.56 5.02 15.55
C CYS A 18 3.12 6.48 15.53
N PRO A 19 3.22 7.23 16.66
CA PRO A 19 2.70 8.60 16.75
C PRO A 19 3.26 9.55 15.69
N ARG A 20 4.55 9.45 15.38
CA ARG A 20 5.19 10.27 14.33
C ARG A 20 4.57 10.01 12.96
N LEU A 21 4.33 8.76 12.62
CA LEU A 21 3.71 8.38 11.34
C LEU A 21 2.24 8.78 11.28
N VAL A 22 1.51 8.63 12.38
CA VAL A 22 0.10 9.08 12.47
C VAL A 22 -0.01 10.58 12.20
N ARG A 23 0.84 11.37 12.87
CA ARG A 23 0.86 12.83 12.65
C ARG A 23 1.20 13.19 11.23
N PHE A 24 2.22 12.55 10.67
CA PHE A 24 2.69 12.87 9.31
C PHE A 24 1.67 12.51 8.24
N ARG A 25 1.11 11.29 8.27
CA ARG A 25 0.11 10.89 7.27
C ARG A 25 -1.16 11.76 7.34
N ASN A 26 -1.57 12.14 8.54
CA ASN A 26 -2.71 13.03 8.73
C ASN A 26 -2.42 14.45 8.23
N LYS A 27 -1.21 14.95 8.48
CA LYS A 27 -0.77 16.27 7.99
C LYS A 27 -0.77 16.32 6.46
N ILE A 28 -0.20 15.32 5.81
CA ILE A 28 -0.19 15.22 4.34
C ILE A 28 -1.62 15.14 3.79
N ALA A 29 -2.49 14.36 4.43
CA ALA A 29 -3.89 14.21 4.01
C ALA A 29 -4.71 15.51 4.17
N LYS A 30 -4.32 16.37 5.12
CA LYS A 30 -4.94 17.67 5.35
C LYS A 30 -4.40 18.75 4.40
N ASP A 31 -3.07 18.88 4.33
CA ASP A 31 -2.39 19.93 3.57
C ASP A 31 -2.45 19.67 2.07
N LYS A 32 -2.32 18.42 1.68
CA LYS A 32 -2.38 17.94 0.28
C LYS A 32 -1.30 18.57 -0.60
N ARG A 33 -1.18 18.10 -1.84
CA ARG A 33 -0.42 18.75 -2.89
C ARG A 33 -1.39 19.62 -3.70
N LYS A 34 -0.96 20.78 -4.17
CA LYS A 34 -1.80 21.75 -4.88
C LYS A 34 -2.60 21.10 -6.02
N GLN A 35 -1.98 20.24 -6.81
CA GLN A 35 -2.64 19.56 -7.93
C GLN A 35 -3.72 18.58 -7.51
N TYR A 36 -3.74 18.15 -6.25
CA TYR A 36 -4.71 17.22 -5.69
C TYR A 36 -5.60 17.85 -4.61
N ILE A 37 -5.68 19.18 -4.57
CA ILE A 37 -6.35 19.91 -3.49
C ILE A 37 -7.84 19.54 -3.34
N ASN A 38 -8.48 19.16 -4.43
CA ASN A 38 -9.90 18.78 -4.45
C ASN A 38 -10.13 17.29 -4.21
N GLU A 39 -9.07 16.49 -4.06
CA GLU A 39 -9.20 15.06 -3.78
C GLU A 39 -9.26 14.80 -2.28
N LYS A 40 -9.98 13.76 -1.90
CA LYS A 40 -9.98 13.26 -0.54
C LYS A 40 -8.84 12.24 -0.40
N TYR A 41 -7.82 12.57 0.39
CA TYR A 41 -6.74 11.65 0.67
C TYR A 41 -7.17 10.51 1.59
N TRP A 42 -6.64 9.31 1.35
CA TRP A 42 -6.84 8.16 2.22
C TRP A 42 -6.32 8.42 3.64
N GLY A 43 -5.07 8.84 3.79
CA GLY A 43 -4.45 9.27 5.05
C GLY A 43 -4.39 8.21 6.15
N LYS A 44 -4.52 6.93 5.80
CA LYS A 44 -4.52 5.79 6.72
C LYS A 44 -3.40 4.81 6.34
N PRO A 45 -3.09 3.82 7.19
CA PRO A 45 -2.17 2.76 6.80
C PRO A 45 -2.62 2.05 5.51
N ILE A 46 -1.66 1.61 4.73
CA ILE A 46 -1.87 0.94 3.45
C ILE A 46 -1.63 -0.55 3.60
N THR A 47 -2.57 -1.34 3.12
CA THR A 47 -2.46 -2.81 3.09
C THR A 47 -1.71 -3.27 1.84
N GLY A 48 -1.24 -4.51 1.85
CA GLY A 48 -0.84 -5.18 0.61
C GLY A 48 -2.04 -5.35 -0.33
N PHE A 49 -1.75 -5.59 -1.59
CA PHE A 49 -2.75 -5.70 -2.65
C PHE A 49 -2.33 -6.77 -3.66
N GLY A 50 -3.26 -7.58 -4.09
CA GLY A 50 -3.02 -8.53 -5.16
C GLY A 50 -3.73 -9.86 -4.98
N ASP A 51 -3.14 -10.88 -5.57
CA ASP A 51 -3.70 -12.24 -5.59
C ASP A 51 -3.34 -12.98 -4.29
N PRO A 52 -4.33 -13.44 -3.50
CA PRO A 52 -4.04 -14.24 -2.30
C PRO A 52 -3.32 -15.56 -2.59
N LYS A 53 -3.35 -16.04 -3.83
CA LYS A 53 -2.67 -17.26 -4.28
C LYS A 53 -1.35 -16.96 -5.00
N ALA A 54 -0.82 -15.75 -4.84
CA ALA A 54 0.39 -15.30 -5.52
C ALA A 54 1.60 -16.16 -5.23
N ARG A 55 2.38 -16.44 -6.27
CA ARG A 55 3.71 -17.04 -6.17
C ARG A 55 4.81 -15.98 -6.19
N ILE A 56 4.47 -14.75 -6.52
CA ILE A 56 5.42 -13.62 -6.63
C ILE A 56 5.02 -12.54 -5.64
N LEU A 57 5.98 -12.06 -4.85
CA LEU A 57 5.79 -10.96 -3.92
C LEU A 57 6.69 -9.78 -4.30
N PHE A 58 6.11 -8.61 -4.49
CA PHE A 58 6.84 -7.35 -4.62
C PHE A 58 6.76 -6.59 -3.30
N VAL A 59 7.91 -6.15 -2.79
CA VAL A 59 8.00 -5.44 -1.52
C VAL A 59 8.65 -4.07 -1.73
N GLY A 60 7.93 -3.01 -1.40
CA GLY A 60 8.48 -1.67 -1.29
C GLY A 60 8.78 -1.31 0.17
N LEU A 61 9.44 -0.16 0.37
CA LEU A 61 9.77 0.29 1.72
C LEU A 61 8.54 0.83 2.46
N ALA A 62 7.80 1.75 1.83
CA ALA A 62 6.70 2.47 2.47
C ALA A 62 5.80 3.13 1.41
N PRO A 63 4.56 3.51 1.79
CA PRO A 63 3.69 4.29 0.90
C PRO A 63 4.27 5.66 0.59
N ALA A 64 3.97 6.18 -0.61
CA ALA A 64 4.32 7.54 -1.00
C ALA A 64 3.29 8.55 -0.47
N ALA A 65 3.73 9.77 -0.14
CA ALA A 65 2.88 10.81 0.45
C ALA A 65 1.66 11.15 -0.43
N HIS A 66 1.86 11.29 -1.73
CA HIS A 66 0.81 11.65 -2.69
C HIS A 66 0.47 10.52 -3.67
N GLY A 67 1.06 9.35 -3.49
CA GLY A 67 0.71 8.09 -4.13
C GLY A 67 -0.21 7.27 -3.24
N GLY A 68 0.31 6.25 -2.55
CA GLY A 68 -0.50 5.37 -1.70
C GLY A 68 -1.27 6.09 -0.59
N ASN A 69 -0.64 7.06 0.09
CA ASN A 69 -1.31 7.83 1.15
C ASN A 69 -2.48 8.68 0.62
N ARG A 70 -2.44 9.05 -0.64
CA ARG A 70 -3.54 9.77 -1.31
C ARG A 70 -4.61 8.82 -1.82
N THR A 71 -4.22 7.80 -2.56
CA THR A 71 -5.12 6.94 -3.34
C THR A 71 -5.69 5.76 -2.57
N GLY A 72 -5.07 5.37 -1.47
CA GLY A 72 -5.51 4.26 -0.63
C GLY A 72 -5.04 2.89 -1.08
N ARG A 73 -4.18 2.79 -2.09
CA ARG A 73 -3.62 1.53 -2.55
C ARG A 73 -2.11 1.64 -2.77
N VAL A 74 -1.38 0.58 -2.42
CA VAL A 74 0.07 0.50 -2.58
C VAL A 74 0.48 0.73 -4.04
N PHE A 75 1.57 1.45 -4.26
CA PHE A 75 2.13 1.77 -5.59
C PHE A 75 1.07 2.28 -6.58
N THR A 76 0.24 3.24 -6.17
CA THR A 76 -0.88 3.71 -6.99
C THR A 76 -0.91 5.24 -7.02
N GLY A 77 -1.06 5.80 -8.21
CA GLY A 77 -1.27 7.23 -8.42
C GLY A 77 -0.01 8.08 -8.55
N ASP A 78 1.15 7.49 -8.84
CA ASP A 78 2.39 8.21 -9.12
C ASP A 78 3.11 7.62 -10.34
N ARG A 79 4.23 8.25 -10.74
CA ARG A 79 4.98 7.82 -11.94
C ARG A 79 5.59 6.43 -11.80
N SER A 80 6.06 6.08 -10.61
CA SER A 80 6.65 4.75 -10.36
C SER A 80 5.61 3.66 -10.54
N SER A 81 4.39 3.89 -10.06
CA SER A 81 3.29 2.96 -10.23
C SER A 81 2.86 2.84 -11.69
N ASP A 82 2.81 3.94 -12.43
CA ASP A 82 2.46 3.92 -13.84
C ASP A 82 3.38 3.00 -14.64
N PHE A 83 4.68 3.10 -14.43
CA PHE A 83 5.65 2.21 -15.07
C PHE A 83 5.47 0.74 -14.65
N LEU A 84 5.37 0.49 -13.34
CA LEU A 84 5.22 -0.86 -12.80
C LEU A 84 3.98 -1.57 -13.39
N TYR A 85 2.84 -0.93 -13.35
CA TYR A 85 1.59 -1.57 -13.78
C TYR A 85 1.50 -1.73 -15.30
N LYS A 86 2.14 -0.89 -16.08
CA LYS A 86 2.31 -1.13 -17.52
C LYS A 86 3.11 -2.40 -17.78
N CYS A 87 4.19 -2.62 -17.04
CA CYS A 87 5.00 -3.84 -17.14
C CYS A 87 4.20 -5.07 -16.69
N LEU A 88 3.47 -4.98 -15.59
CA LEU A 88 2.62 -6.08 -15.12
C LEU A 88 1.53 -6.45 -16.12
N TYR A 89 0.93 -5.45 -16.75
CA TYR A 89 -0.08 -5.68 -17.79
C TYR A 89 0.52 -6.39 -19.00
N LYS A 90 1.69 -5.96 -19.48
CA LYS A 90 2.42 -6.64 -20.57
C LYS A 90 2.78 -8.07 -20.21
N ALA A 91 3.10 -8.34 -18.96
CA ALA A 91 3.39 -9.69 -18.46
C ALA A 91 2.14 -10.53 -18.17
N LYS A 92 0.95 -10.00 -18.41
CA LYS A 92 -0.36 -10.63 -18.15
C LYS A 92 -0.60 -10.93 -16.67
N LEU A 93 -0.01 -10.12 -15.79
CA LEU A 93 -0.17 -10.21 -14.33
C LEU A 93 -1.18 -9.20 -13.78
N SER A 94 -1.71 -8.30 -14.61
CA SER A 94 -2.80 -7.40 -14.25
C SER A 94 -3.84 -7.33 -15.36
N ASN A 95 -5.08 -6.97 -15.00
CA ASN A 95 -6.20 -6.86 -15.94
C ASN A 95 -6.24 -5.52 -16.68
N GLN A 96 -5.45 -4.55 -16.26
CA GLN A 96 -5.39 -3.22 -16.87
C GLN A 96 -3.99 -2.62 -16.71
N PRO A 97 -3.56 -1.69 -17.59
CA PRO A 97 -2.21 -1.12 -17.54
C PRO A 97 -2.04 0.03 -16.57
N ASN A 98 -3.14 0.57 -16.01
CA ASN A 98 -3.13 1.74 -15.13
C ASN A 98 -3.52 1.38 -13.71
N SER A 99 -3.02 2.17 -12.76
CA SER A 99 -3.35 2.08 -11.34
C SER A 99 -3.50 3.48 -10.79
N ASP A 100 -4.74 3.97 -10.73
CA ASP A 100 -5.04 5.37 -10.43
C ASP A 100 -5.64 5.58 -9.04
N HIS A 101 -6.48 4.65 -8.59
CA HIS A 101 -7.16 4.73 -7.31
C HIS A 101 -7.58 3.33 -6.84
N ARG A 102 -7.77 3.15 -5.52
CA ARG A 102 -8.16 1.86 -4.92
C ARG A 102 -9.46 1.25 -5.48
N ASN A 103 -10.31 2.05 -6.09
CA ASN A 103 -11.61 1.63 -6.63
C ASN A 103 -11.65 1.62 -8.16
N ASP A 104 -10.51 1.53 -8.83
CA ASP A 104 -10.42 1.62 -10.29
C ASP A 104 -10.63 0.29 -11.03
N GLY A 105 -10.90 -0.79 -10.32
CA GLY A 105 -11.14 -2.11 -10.92
C GLY A 105 -9.90 -2.92 -11.24
N LEU A 106 -8.71 -2.44 -10.86
CA LEU A 106 -7.46 -3.19 -11.04
C LEU A 106 -7.49 -4.51 -10.26
N LYS A 107 -7.09 -5.59 -10.93
CA LYS A 107 -6.91 -6.92 -10.34
C LYS A 107 -5.57 -7.49 -10.76
N LEU A 108 -4.86 -8.11 -9.83
CA LEU A 108 -3.60 -8.79 -10.09
C LEU A 108 -3.80 -10.31 -10.10
N ARG A 109 -2.97 -10.99 -10.88
CA ARG A 109 -2.94 -12.44 -10.96
C ARG A 109 -1.52 -12.92 -10.69
N ASP A 110 -1.39 -13.87 -9.75
CA ASP A 110 -0.13 -14.52 -9.39
C ASP A 110 0.91 -13.60 -8.74
N ILE A 111 0.56 -12.36 -8.46
CA ILE A 111 1.43 -11.39 -7.81
C ILE A 111 0.70 -10.70 -6.64
N PHE A 112 1.43 -10.47 -5.56
CA PHE A 112 0.99 -9.66 -4.42
C PHE A 112 2.03 -8.57 -4.19
N ILE A 113 1.58 -7.35 -3.94
CA ILE A 113 2.44 -6.18 -3.75
C ILE A 113 2.17 -5.60 -2.37
N THR A 114 3.22 -5.37 -1.60
CA THR A 114 3.10 -4.78 -0.28
C THR A 114 4.29 -3.88 0.06
N THR A 115 4.27 -3.30 1.25
CA THR A 115 5.36 -2.49 1.79
C THR A 115 5.75 -2.99 3.17
N ALA A 116 7.02 -2.85 3.52
CA ALA A 116 7.53 -3.19 4.85
C ALA A 116 6.91 -2.31 5.94
N LEU A 117 6.76 -1.02 5.64
CA LEU A 117 6.07 -0.05 6.50
C LEU A 117 4.72 0.29 5.89
N LYS A 118 3.67 0.35 6.70
CA LYS A 118 2.29 0.54 6.22
C LYS A 118 1.83 2.01 6.20
N CYS A 119 2.63 2.92 6.75
CA CYS A 119 2.34 4.35 6.77
C CYS A 119 3.45 5.14 6.11
N VAL A 120 3.11 6.27 5.45
CA VAL A 120 4.11 7.14 4.85
C VAL A 120 4.99 7.77 5.93
N PRO A 121 6.34 7.65 5.81
CA PRO A 121 7.26 8.29 6.75
C PRO A 121 7.71 9.67 6.27
N PRO A 122 8.02 10.61 7.18
CA PRO A 122 8.63 11.90 6.80
C PRO A 122 9.95 11.70 6.05
N GLY A 123 10.10 12.40 4.91
CA GLY A 123 11.31 12.34 4.10
C GLY A 123 11.66 10.96 3.56
N ASP A 124 10.69 10.07 3.45
CA ASP A 124 10.88 8.67 3.03
C ASP A 124 11.85 7.89 3.92
N LYS A 125 12.01 8.31 5.18
CA LYS A 125 12.95 7.74 6.14
C LYS A 125 12.24 7.22 7.39
N PRO A 126 11.84 5.92 7.42
CA PRO A 126 11.31 5.32 8.63
C PRO A 126 12.42 5.15 9.68
N THR A 127 12.04 5.18 10.96
CA THR A 127 12.96 4.78 12.03
C THR A 127 12.98 3.25 12.17
N LYS A 128 14.05 2.74 12.76
CA LYS A 128 14.17 1.30 13.05
C LYS A 128 13.02 0.82 13.93
N LYS A 129 12.63 1.61 14.92
CA LYS A 129 11.51 1.30 15.82
C LYS A 129 10.19 1.19 15.06
N GLU A 130 9.95 2.10 14.13
CA GLU A 130 8.74 2.08 13.28
C GLU A 130 8.70 0.83 12.41
N LEU A 131 9.80 0.48 11.75
CA LEU A 131 9.91 -0.73 10.97
C LEU A 131 9.67 -1.98 11.82
N ASN A 132 10.28 -2.07 12.99
CA ASN A 132 10.12 -3.20 13.90
C ASN A 132 8.67 -3.33 14.40
N THR A 133 8.03 -2.21 14.73
CA THR A 133 6.63 -2.19 15.18
C THR A 133 5.66 -2.66 14.08
N CYS A 134 5.94 -2.25 12.84
CA CYS A 134 5.09 -2.55 11.68
C CYS A 134 5.33 -3.96 11.10
N PHE A 135 6.48 -4.55 11.37
CA PHE A 135 6.96 -5.80 10.75
C PHE A 135 6.00 -6.97 10.93
N LYS A 136 5.28 -7.03 12.03
CA LYS A 136 4.29 -8.10 12.29
C LYS A 136 3.19 -8.17 11.23
N TYR A 137 2.79 -7.04 10.65
CA TYR A 137 1.79 -7.01 9.60
C TYR A 137 2.34 -7.59 8.30
N PHE A 138 3.56 -7.22 7.95
CA PHE A 138 4.27 -7.78 6.81
C PHE A 138 4.44 -9.31 6.96
N ASN A 139 4.87 -9.77 8.13
CA ASN A 139 4.99 -11.20 8.41
C ASN A 139 3.67 -11.94 8.23
N LYS A 140 2.56 -11.36 8.69
CA LYS A 140 1.25 -11.97 8.53
C LYS A 140 0.81 -12.04 7.07
N GLU A 141 1.11 -11.00 6.29
CA GLU A 141 0.85 -11.04 4.85
C GLU A 141 1.60 -12.21 4.19
N ILE A 142 2.89 -12.38 4.50
CA ILE A 142 3.69 -13.50 3.97
C ILE A 142 3.14 -14.86 4.43
N GLU A 143 2.77 -14.98 5.70
CA GLU A 143 2.21 -16.21 6.27
C GLU A 143 0.94 -16.63 5.52
N TYR A 144 0.11 -15.68 5.12
CA TYR A 144 -1.14 -15.96 4.42
C TYR A 144 -0.95 -16.21 2.91
N LEU A 145 0.21 -15.88 2.35
CA LEU A 145 0.56 -16.15 0.96
C LEU A 145 1.18 -17.55 0.83
N GLU A 146 0.36 -18.57 0.94
CA GLU A 146 0.79 -19.97 1.06
C GLU A 146 1.54 -20.52 -0.17
N ASN A 147 1.41 -19.86 -1.32
CA ASN A 147 2.01 -20.34 -2.57
C ASN A 147 3.35 -19.64 -2.93
N LEU A 148 3.84 -18.75 -2.07
CA LEU A 148 5.13 -18.11 -2.31
C LEU A 148 6.28 -19.12 -2.37
#